data_f669c6f885d4d4f7c4497f2af4f11f8e
#
_entry.id   f669c6f885d4d4f7c4497f2af4f11f8e
#
_cell.length_a   1.000
_cell.length_b   1.000
_cell.length_c   1.000
_cell.angle_alpha   90.00
_cell.angle_beta   90.00
_cell.angle_gamma   90.00
#
_symmetry.space_group_name_H-M   'P 1'
#
loop_
_entity.id
_entity.type
_entity.pdbx_description
1 polymer ?
#
loop_
_entity_poly.entity_id
_entity_poly.type
_entity_poly.pdbx_seq_one_letter_code
_entity_poly.pdbx_strand_id
1 'polypeptide(L)'
;MILIITLNPLLENRFTYQQIKIGRVNRNPNTVTAAGGKGINVSRQLKKFGVKSFNYFFSGGTNGKLFRELLKEEGLEFTFVSTKSETRQAAVVISDNDKVITSYFSEDPKILQSEVDEFKSKLDKMIQNCEVVVFSGSSPCDETDEIIPYGIE
;
A
#
# COMPACT_ATOMS: atom_id res chain seq x y z
N MET A 1 -13.28 -9.06 -13.91
CA MET A 1 -12.17 -8.97 -12.95
C MET A 1 -12.21 -7.60 -12.29
N ILE A 2 -11.92 -7.52 -10.98
CA ILE A 2 -11.84 -6.24 -10.24
C ILE A 2 -10.37 -5.79 -10.19
N LEU A 3 -10.06 -4.61 -10.72
CA LEU A 3 -8.75 -3.98 -10.63
C LEU A 3 -8.73 -3.01 -9.45
N ILE A 4 -7.74 -3.13 -8.57
CA ILE A 4 -7.58 -2.28 -7.41
C ILE A 4 -6.29 -1.49 -7.54
N ILE A 5 -6.42 -0.17 -7.55
CA ILE A 5 -5.32 0.78 -7.69
C ILE A 5 -5.01 1.39 -6.34
N THR A 6 -3.75 1.25 -5.92
CA THR A 6 -3.21 1.82 -4.69
C THR A 6 -1.98 2.65 -5.04
N LEU A 7 -2.15 3.96 -5.23
CA LEU A 7 -1.05 4.83 -5.67
C LEU A 7 0.04 4.99 -4.60
N ASN A 8 -0.32 4.92 -3.33
CA ASN A 8 0.58 5.15 -2.20
C ASN A 8 0.56 3.98 -1.20
N PRO A 9 1.02 2.78 -1.61
CA PRO A 9 1.16 1.64 -0.71
C PRO A 9 2.21 1.91 0.36
N LEU A 10 2.22 1.09 1.41
CA LEU A 10 3.21 1.22 2.48
C LEU A 10 3.60 -0.14 3.07
N LEU A 11 4.81 -0.19 3.60
CA LEU A 11 5.26 -1.28 4.45
C LEU A 11 4.95 -0.91 5.91
N GLU A 12 4.09 -1.66 6.58
CA GLU A 12 3.74 -1.42 7.99
C GLU A 12 4.57 -2.29 8.91
N ASN A 13 5.23 -1.66 9.88
CA ASN A 13 5.86 -2.32 11.02
C ASN A 13 5.00 -2.06 12.26
N ARG A 14 4.29 -3.08 12.73
CA ARG A 14 3.39 -3.01 13.89
C ARG A 14 4.10 -3.50 15.13
N PHE A 15 4.10 -2.68 16.17
CA PHE A 15 4.69 -2.96 17.47
C PHE A 15 3.59 -2.93 18.52
N THR A 16 3.19 -4.09 19.01
CA THR A 16 2.13 -4.20 20.02
C THR A 16 2.75 -4.41 21.40
N TYR A 17 2.49 -3.48 22.30
CA TYR A 17 2.87 -3.51 23.70
C TYR A 17 1.62 -3.70 24.58
N GLN A 18 1.75 -4.30 25.75
CA GLN A 18 0.66 -4.32 26.72
C GLN A 18 0.33 -2.88 27.18
N GLN A 19 1.36 -2.09 27.49
CA GLN A 19 1.25 -0.69 27.87
C GLN A 19 2.46 0.09 27.36
N ILE A 20 2.22 1.28 26.81
CA ILE A 20 3.25 2.20 26.37
C ILE A 20 3.50 3.24 27.44
N LYS A 21 4.76 3.49 27.75
CA LYS A 21 5.21 4.57 28.62
C LYS A 21 5.85 5.66 27.78
N ILE A 22 5.17 6.77 27.61
CA ILE A 22 5.66 7.94 26.84
C ILE A 22 6.91 8.51 27.52
N GLY A 23 7.91 8.90 26.71
CA GLY A 23 9.18 9.42 27.21
C GLY A 23 10.09 8.39 27.87
N ARG A 24 9.79 7.11 27.73
CA ARG A 24 10.58 6.00 28.25
C ARG A 24 10.95 5.01 27.15
N VAL A 25 11.95 4.19 27.44
CA VAL A 25 12.28 3.03 26.59
C VAL A 25 11.25 1.94 26.82
N ASN A 26 10.51 1.59 25.76
CA ASN A 26 9.60 0.44 25.74
C ASN A 26 10.30 -0.73 25.04
N ARG A 27 10.19 -1.94 25.58
CA ARG A 27 10.93 -3.12 25.10
C ARG A 27 9.99 -4.29 24.88
N ASN A 28 10.44 -5.24 24.05
CA ASN A 28 9.80 -6.55 23.82
C ASN A 28 8.33 -6.45 23.32
N PRO A 29 8.06 -5.71 22.23
CA PRO A 29 6.75 -5.73 21.61
C PRO A 29 6.53 -7.06 20.89
N ASN A 30 5.26 -7.40 20.66
CA ASN A 30 4.94 -8.30 19.57
C ASN A 30 5.07 -7.50 18.25
N THR A 31 5.91 -7.98 17.33
CA THR A 31 6.23 -7.26 16.08
C THR A 31 5.68 -8.02 14.88
N VAL A 32 4.96 -7.32 14.01
CA VAL A 32 4.45 -7.84 12.74
C VAL A 32 4.79 -6.86 11.63
N THR A 33 5.38 -7.34 10.54
CA THR A 33 5.55 -6.57 9.31
C THR A 33 4.49 -7.00 8.30
N ALA A 34 3.78 -6.05 7.71
CA ALA A 34 2.68 -6.30 6.79
C ALA A 34 2.70 -5.35 5.60
N ALA A 35 2.19 -5.81 4.47
CA ALA A 35 1.88 -4.95 3.34
C ALA A 35 0.65 -4.10 3.69
N GLY A 36 0.78 -2.78 3.64
CA GLY A 36 -0.27 -1.82 3.96
C GLY A 36 -0.78 -1.07 2.73
N GLY A 37 -1.89 -0.37 2.94
CA GLY A 37 -2.58 0.42 1.91
C GLY A 37 -4.06 0.13 1.87
N LYS A 38 -4.86 1.17 1.62
CA LYS A 38 -6.33 1.04 1.64
C LYS A 38 -6.81 0.08 0.56
N GLY A 39 -6.27 0.16 -0.66
CA GLY A 39 -6.62 -0.77 -1.73
C GLY A 39 -6.19 -2.21 -1.43
N ILE A 40 -5.04 -2.41 -0.80
CA ILE A 40 -4.61 -3.76 -0.37
C ILE A 40 -5.60 -4.35 0.64
N ASN A 41 -6.13 -3.53 1.54
CA ASN A 41 -7.16 -3.98 2.47
C ASN A 41 -8.47 -4.33 1.76
N VAL A 42 -8.86 -3.60 0.71
CA VAL A 42 -9.99 -3.97 -0.16
C VAL A 42 -9.75 -5.33 -0.80
N SER A 43 -8.57 -5.55 -1.37
CA SER A 43 -8.18 -6.84 -1.97
C SER A 43 -8.28 -8.01 -0.99
N ARG A 44 -7.82 -7.81 0.24
CA ARG A 44 -7.94 -8.81 1.32
C ARG A 44 -9.40 -9.17 1.63
N GLN A 45 -10.28 -8.15 1.67
CA GLN A 45 -11.71 -8.42 1.93
C GLN A 45 -12.36 -9.14 0.75
N LEU A 46 -12.10 -8.74 -0.49
CA LEU A 46 -12.59 -9.43 -1.67
C LEU A 46 -12.16 -10.90 -1.69
N LYS A 47 -10.88 -11.16 -1.36
CA LYS A 47 -10.37 -12.53 -1.25
C LYS A 47 -11.14 -13.36 -0.21
N LYS A 48 -11.49 -12.78 0.96
CA LYS A 48 -12.31 -13.47 1.98
C LYS A 48 -13.70 -13.82 1.48
N PHE A 49 -14.25 -13.03 0.56
CA PHE A 49 -15.53 -13.30 -0.09
C PHE A 49 -15.43 -14.20 -1.33
N GLY A 50 -14.24 -14.73 -1.62
CA GLY A 50 -14.01 -15.57 -2.82
C GLY A 50 -14.01 -14.79 -4.14
N VAL A 51 -13.94 -13.46 -4.08
CA VAL A 51 -13.92 -12.58 -5.25
C VAL A 51 -12.48 -12.34 -5.69
N LYS A 52 -12.21 -12.65 -6.97
CA LYS A 52 -10.88 -12.39 -7.56
C LYS A 52 -10.67 -10.90 -7.81
N SER A 53 -9.54 -10.40 -7.38
CA SER A 53 -9.08 -9.04 -7.65
C SER A 53 -7.61 -9.02 -8.04
N PHE A 54 -7.21 -7.97 -8.73
CA PHE A 54 -5.84 -7.75 -9.16
C PHE A 54 -5.38 -6.38 -8.69
N ASN A 55 -4.22 -6.30 -8.06
CA ASN A 55 -3.69 -5.07 -7.48
C ASN A 55 -2.71 -4.40 -8.44
N TYR A 56 -2.77 -3.07 -8.52
CA TYR A 56 -1.85 -2.27 -9.29
C TYR A 56 -1.37 -1.06 -8.50
N PHE A 57 -0.05 -0.87 -8.42
CA PHE A 57 0.56 0.12 -7.54
C PHE A 57 1.98 0.52 -7.99
N PHE A 58 2.50 1.60 -7.40
CA PHE A 58 3.92 1.94 -7.45
C PHE A 58 4.70 1.17 -6.40
N SER A 59 5.93 0.75 -6.72
CA SER A 59 6.77 0.02 -5.77
C SER A 59 8.25 0.21 -6.06
N GLY A 60 9.00 0.70 -5.08
CA GLY A 60 10.45 0.94 -5.22
C GLY A 60 11.27 0.55 -4.01
N GLY A 61 12.54 0.33 -4.25
CA GLY A 61 13.55 0.05 -3.25
C GLY A 61 13.35 -1.26 -2.47
N THR A 62 14.03 -1.35 -1.34
CA THR A 62 14.01 -2.53 -0.46
C THR A 62 12.64 -2.73 0.20
N ASN A 63 12.00 -1.64 0.64
CA ASN A 63 10.65 -1.71 1.21
C ASN A 63 9.64 -2.20 0.18
N GLY A 64 9.74 -1.72 -1.07
CA GLY A 64 8.89 -2.17 -2.16
C GLY A 64 9.08 -3.65 -2.49
N LYS A 65 10.32 -4.15 -2.43
CA LYS A 65 10.61 -5.58 -2.60
C LYS A 65 9.94 -6.41 -1.51
N LEU A 66 10.14 -6.06 -0.25
CA LEU A 66 9.53 -6.76 0.89
C LEU A 66 7.99 -6.68 0.85
N PHE A 67 7.44 -5.52 0.50
CA PHE A 67 6.00 -5.33 0.30
C PHE A 67 5.43 -6.33 -0.70
N ARG A 68 6.08 -6.51 -1.86
CA ARG A 68 5.64 -7.46 -2.88
C ARG A 68 5.79 -8.92 -2.44
N GLU A 69 6.83 -9.25 -1.66
CA GLU A 69 7.00 -10.59 -1.08
C GLU A 69 5.84 -10.92 -0.13
N LEU A 70 5.48 -9.99 0.75
CA LEU A 70 4.33 -10.15 1.65
C LEU A 70 3.01 -10.34 0.89
N LEU A 71 2.78 -9.59 -0.20
CA LEU A 71 1.58 -9.80 -1.02
C LEU A 71 1.53 -11.19 -1.67
N LYS A 72 2.69 -11.71 -2.11
CA LYS A 72 2.79 -13.08 -2.64
C LYS A 72 2.48 -14.12 -1.58
N GLU A 73 3.02 -13.96 -0.36
CA GLU A 73 2.74 -14.85 0.77
C GLU A 73 1.25 -14.85 1.13
N GLU A 74 0.59 -13.69 1.03
CA GLU A 74 -0.86 -13.57 1.20
C GLU A 74 -1.67 -14.15 0.02
N GLY A 75 -1.01 -14.52 -1.09
CA GLY A 75 -1.65 -14.99 -2.32
C GLY A 75 -2.53 -13.93 -2.96
N LEU A 76 -2.10 -12.69 -2.95
CA LEU A 76 -2.72 -11.57 -3.66
C LEU A 76 -2.04 -11.35 -5.00
N GLU A 77 -2.81 -11.33 -6.07
CA GLU A 77 -2.31 -11.09 -7.42
C GLU A 77 -2.05 -9.59 -7.64
N PHE A 78 -0.95 -9.27 -8.31
CA PHE A 78 -0.58 -7.87 -8.54
C PHE A 78 0.36 -7.67 -9.73
N THR A 79 0.41 -6.43 -10.20
CA THR A 79 1.50 -5.85 -10.98
C THR A 79 1.86 -4.47 -10.42
N PHE A 80 2.95 -3.90 -10.88
CA PHE A 80 3.43 -2.61 -10.38
C PHE A 80 4.23 -1.85 -11.43
N VAL A 81 4.39 -0.56 -11.19
CA VAL A 81 5.45 0.24 -11.81
C VAL A 81 6.59 0.38 -10.82
N SER A 82 7.79 0.07 -11.30
CA SER A 82 8.99 0.25 -10.49
C SER A 82 9.31 1.73 -10.35
N THR A 83 9.57 2.18 -9.13
CA THR A 83 9.91 3.58 -8.85
C THR A 83 11.35 3.71 -8.38
N LYS A 84 11.94 4.87 -8.69
CA LYS A 84 13.26 5.25 -8.19
C LYS A 84 13.22 5.54 -6.68
N SER A 85 12.11 6.12 -6.23
CA SER A 85 11.87 6.37 -4.80
C SER A 85 11.53 5.09 -4.07
N GLU A 86 11.95 5.02 -2.81
CA GLU A 86 11.63 3.94 -1.87
C GLU A 86 10.12 3.92 -1.58
N THR A 87 9.49 2.76 -1.52
CA THR A 87 8.14 2.62 -0.98
C THR A 87 8.13 3.07 0.48
N ARG A 88 7.19 3.93 0.85
CA ARG A 88 7.11 4.45 2.23
C ARG A 88 6.86 3.34 3.23
N GLN A 89 7.20 3.62 4.48
CA GLN A 89 6.93 2.73 5.60
C GLN A 89 6.22 3.47 6.74
N ALA A 90 5.60 2.71 7.61
CA ALA A 90 5.03 3.22 8.84
C ALA A 90 5.43 2.35 10.03
N ALA A 91 5.71 3.00 11.16
CA ALA A 91 5.73 2.37 12.46
C ALA A 91 4.34 2.56 13.09
N VAL A 92 3.63 1.46 13.34
CA VAL A 92 2.32 1.45 13.98
C VAL A 92 2.50 0.90 15.39
N VAL A 93 2.33 1.76 16.39
CA VAL A 93 2.58 1.45 17.79
C VAL A 93 1.24 1.30 18.51
N ILE A 94 1.01 0.15 19.10
CA ILE A 94 -0.25 -0.25 19.71
C ILE A 94 -0.03 -0.46 21.21
N SER A 95 -0.86 0.19 22.04
CA SER A 95 -0.96 -0.05 23.48
C SER A 95 -2.28 -0.79 23.76
N ASP A 96 -2.18 -2.10 24.09
CA ASP A 96 -3.36 -2.95 24.26
C ASP A 96 -4.19 -2.55 25.46
N ASN A 97 -3.56 -2.21 26.58
CA ASN A 97 -4.28 -1.82 27.80
C ASN A 97 -5.02 -0.49 27.61
N ASP A 98 -4.40 0.46 26.93
CA ASP A 98 -4.96 1.81 26.73
C ASP A 98 -5.91 1.88 25.53
N LYS A 99 -5.93 0.82 24.67
CA LYS A 99 -6.65 0.79 23.37
C LYS A 99 -6.28 1.94 22.45
N VAL A 100 -5.01 2.33 22.46
CA VAL A 100 -4.47 3.43 21.66
C VAL A 100 -3.57 2.90 20.56
N ILE A 101 -3.75 3.44 19.36
CA ILE A 101 -2.93 3.16 18.18
C ILE A 101 -2.33 4.49 17.71
N THR A 102 -1.02 4.53 17.58
CA THR A 102 -0.30 5.69 17.03
C THR A 102 0.52 5.25 15.83
N SER A 103 0.40 5.97 14.72
CA SER A 103 1.11 5.66 13.49
C SER A 103 2.09 6.78 13.15
N TYR A 104 3.30 6.38 12.80
CA TYR A 104 4.38 7.25 12.34
C TYR A 104 4.74 6.87 10.92
N PHE A 105 4.50 7.77 9.96
CA PHE A 105 4.77 7.55 8.55
C PHE A 105 6.12 8.16 8.16
N SER A 106 6.87 7.48 7.30
CA SER A 106 7.98 8.09 6.58
C SER A 106 7.46 9.06 5.52
N GLU A 107 8.37 9.76 4.84
CA GLU A 107 8.01 10.61 3.70
C GLU A 107 7.27 9.81 2.62
N ASP A 108 6.33 10.48 1.96
CA ASP A 108 5.71 9.96 0.76
C ASP A 108 6.71 9.91 -0.41
N PRO A 109 6.68 8.87 -1.25
CA PRO A 109 7.61 8.75 -2.37
C PRO A 109 7.35 9.83 -3.42
N LYS A 110 8.43 10.37 -3.97
CA LYS A 110 8.37 11.22 -5.18
C LYS A 110 8.35 10.33 -6.40
N ILE A 111 7.26 10.37 -7.15
CA ILE A 111 7.09 9.60 -8.37
C ILE A 111 7.48 10.50 -9.56
N LEU A 112 8.35 9.99 -10.43
CA LEU A 112 8.77 10.72 -11.61
C LEU A 112 7.66 10.74 -12.66
N GLN A 113 7.59 11.80 -13.48
CA GLN A 113 6.60 11.88 -14.57
C GLN A 113 6.67 10.67 -15.52
N SER A 114 7.88 10.19 -15.83
CA SER A 114 8.06 8.98 -16.64
C SER A 114 7.47 7.71 -16.02
N GLU A 115 7.46 7.62 -14.68
CA GLU A 115 6.85 6.51 -13.95
C GLU A 115 5.31 6.63 -13.95
N VAL A 116 4.79 7.87 -13.89
CA VAL A 116 3.36 8.18 -14.07
C VAL A 116 2.90 7.82 -15.48
N ASP A 117 3.67 8.18 -16.51
CA ASP A 117 3.36 7.87 -17.89
C ASP A 117 3.35 6.35 -18.14
N GLU A 118 4.32 5.63 -17.57
CA GLU A 118 4.33 4.16 -17.60
C GLU A 118 3.10 3.58 -16.90
N PHE A 119 2.71 4.15 -15.75
CA PHE A 119 1.54 3.72 -15.01
C PHE A 119 0.27 3.86 -15.84
N LYS A 120 0.05 5.02 -16.45
CA LYS A 120 -1.10 5.27 -17.34
C LYS A 120 -1.13 4.32 -18.53
N SER A 121 0.00 4.14 -19.21
CA SER A 121 0.10 3.23 -20.38
C SER A 121 -0.23 1.76 -20.02
N LYS A 122 0.14 1.29 -18.83
CA LYS A 122 -0.23 -0.04 -18.35
C LYS A 122 -1.69 -0.08 -17.91
N LEU A 123 -2.18 0.98 -17.27
CA LEU A 123 -3.57 1.10 -16.84
C LEU A 123 -4.54 0.96 -18.00
N ASP A 124 -4.30 1.64 -19.14
CA ASP A 124 -5.12 1.56 -20.36
C ASP A 124 -5.31 0.12 -20.84
N LYS A 125 -4.26 -0.68 -20.78
CA LYS A 125 -4.31 -2.09 -21.21
C LYS A 125 -5.08 -2.96 -20.22
N MET A 126 -5.01 -2.64 -18.93
CA MET A 126 -5.67 -3.42 -17.88
C MET A 126 -7.16 -3.11 -17.78
N ILE A 127 -7.55 -1.84 -17.92
CA ILE A 127 -8.96 -1.40 -17.82
C ILE A 127 -9.84 -2.13 -18.83
N GLN A 128 -9.34 -2.36 -20.04
CA GLN A 128 -10.10 -3.05 -21.11
C GLN A 128 -10.59 -4.45 -20.73
N ASN A 129 -9.95 -5.09 -19.74
CA ASN A 129 -10.25 -6.43 -19.28
C ASN A 129 -10.89 -6.45 -17.88
N CYS A 130 -11.29 -5.30 -17.36
CA CYS A 130 -11.86 -5.15 -16.02
C CYS A 130 -13.32 -4.76 -16.07
N GLU A 131 -14.11 -5.33 -15.16
CA GLU A 131 -15.53 -4.98 -14.96
C GLU A 131 -15.66 -3.79 -14.00
N VAL A 132 -14.73 -3.70 -13.05
CA VAL A 132 -14.70 -2.66 -12.03
C VAL A 132 -13.26 -2.25 -11.77
N VAL A 133 -13.04 -0.94 -11.66
CA VAL A 133 -11.78 -0.34 -11.23
C VAL A 133 -12.02 0.39 -9.92
N VAL A 134 -11.19 0.11 -8.92
CA VAL A 134 -11.27 0.71 -7.59
C VAL A 134 -10.00 1.51 -7.32
N PHE A 135 -10.12 2.82 -7.22
CA PHE A 135 -9.06 3.68 -6.71
C PHE A 135 -9.21 3.82 -5.20
N SER A 136 -8.21 3.44 -4.42
CA SER A 136 -8.32 3.46 -2.96
C SER A 136 -7.01 3.86 -2.28
N GLY A 137 -7.08 4.92 -1.51
CA GLY A 137 -5.95 5.52 -0.80
C GLY A 137 -5.66 6.93 -1.29
N SER A 138 -4.55 7.47 -0.82
CA SER A 138 -4.06 8.80 -1.20
C SER A 138 -3.12 8.75 -2.40
N SER A 139 -2.95 9.89 -3.03
CA SER A 139 -1.86 10.17 -3.96
C SER A 139 -0.57 10.45 -3.16
N PRO A 140 0.60 9.99 -3.58
CA PRO A 140 1.85 10.24 -2.87
C PRO A 140 2.45 11.63 -3.16
N CYS A 141 2.21 12.20 -4.34
CA CYS A 141 2.74 13.49 -4.77
C CYS A 141 1.89 14.08 -5.92
N ASP A 142 2.10 15.36 -6.20
CA ASP A 142 1.30 16.11 -7.20
C ASP A 142 1.31 15.46 -8.58
N GLU A 143 2.44 14.89 -9.01
CA GLU A 143 2.57 14.24 -10.32
C GLU A 143 1.62 13.04 -10.49
N THR A 144 1.19 12.43 -9.39
CA THR A 144 0.27 11.27 -9.40
C THR A 144 -1.20 11.66 -9.29
N ASP A 145 -1.53 12.92 -8.99
CA ASP A 145 -2.91 13.39 -8.80
C ASP A 145 -3.75 13.25 -10.07
N GLU A 146 -3.12 13.34 -11.24
CA GLU A 146 -3.78 13.19 -12.54
C GLU A 146 -4.22 11.74 -12.85
N ILE A 147 -3.70 10.72 -12.14
CA ILE A 147 -3.98 9.31 -12.46
C ILE A 147 -5.45 8.95 -12.22
N ILE A 148 -6.04 9.47 -11.15
CA ILE A 148 -7.43 9.15 -10.81
C ILE A 148 -8.41 9.75 -11.84
N PRO A 149 -8.37 11.06 -12.16
CA PRO A 149 -9.19 11.60 -13.23
C PRO A 149 -9.00 10.87 -14.56
N TYR A 150 -7.74 10.63 -14.93
CA TYR A 150 -7.39 9.93 -16.17
C TYR A 150 -8.03 8.52 -16.26
N GLY A 151 -8.06 7.78 -15.17
CA GLY A 151 -8.61 6.42 -15.16
C GLY A 151 -10.14 6.36 -15.06
N ILE A 152 -10.83 7.51 -14.92
CA ILE A 152 -12.30 7.62 -14.88
C ILE A 152 -12.85 8.03 -16.25
N GLU A 153 -12.09 8.74 -17.06
CA GLU A 153 -12.43 9.16 -18.45
C GLU A 153 -12.38 7.98 -19.42
#